data_ee044c10f202db7d7132e1b04e159592
#
_entry.id   ee044c10f202db7d7132e1b04e159592
#
_cell.length_a   1.000
_cell.length_b   1.000
_cell.length_c   1.000
_cell.angle_alpha   90.00
_cell.angle_beta   90.00
_cell.angle_gamma   90.00
#
_symmetry.space_group_name_H-M   'P 1'
#
loop_
_entity.id
_entity.type
_entity.pdbx_description
1 polymer ?
#
loop_
_entity_poly.entity_id
_entity_poly.type
_entity_poly.pdbx_seq_one_letter_code
_entity_poly.pdbx_strand_id
1 'polypeptide(L)'
;MLAAMAFVIARPAFALEPAQIGNFEVTEVAPGNYVHYGSFQERSPENLGDNANIGFIVGERCVLVVDAGGSLPVGLALKKAVRRVTPVPICHVVLTHVHPDHFFGAAAFLDEKPQFIAHRNYPRQLAARARPYLNYLRRDLGDFAEGSDIVQPTLLVDGRLELDLGGRSVLVQGWPPAHTDDDLTVFDRATRTFWLADLLFVDHTPVIDATITGFLAVIEDLRRIEADHYVAGHGRSRTPWPQVLDPQRRYFTVILDETRAAIRNRKTIQQATEEVGLSEGKNWAAFDAFHRRNVTTAYTELEWE
;
A
#
# COMPACT_ATOMS: atom_id res chain seq x y z
N MET A 1 44.60 -41.49 13.94
CA MET A 1 43.21 -41.05 13.71
C MET A 1 43.04 -39.72 14.41
N LEU A 2 43.15 -38.61 13.68
CA LEU A 2 42.83 -37.25 14.19
C LEU A 2 41.37 -36.93 13.86
N ALA A 3 40.56 -36.69 14.87
CA ALA A 3 39.19 -36.19 14.68
C ALA A 3 39.22 -34.67 14.48
N ALA A 4 38.81 -34.23 13.34
CA ALA A 4 38.61 -32.79 13.05
C ALA A 4 37.29 -32.32 13.71
N MET A 5 37.39 -31.51 14.74
CA MET A 5 36.26 -30.79 15.31
C MET A 5 35.90 -29.61 14.40
N ALA A 6 34.76 -29.70 13.73
CA ALA A 6 34.20 -28.57 12.98
C ALA A 6 33.58 -27.59 13.97
N PHE A 7 34.18 -26.40 14.11
CA PHE A 7 33.53 -25.26 14.81
C PHE A 7 32.47 -24.67 13.92
N VAL A 8 31.20 -24.88 14.27
CA VAL A 8 30.08 -24.14 13.72
C VAL A 8 30.08 -22.77 14.39
N ILE A 9 30.58 -21.76 13.68
CA ILE A 9 30.46 -20.36 14.11
C ILE A 9 29.00 -19.95 13.85
N ALA A 10 28.19 -19.93 14.91
CA ALA A 10 26.87 -19.32 14.87
C ALA A 10 27.06 -17.82 14.59
N ARG A 11 26.62 -17.33 13.42
CA ARG A 11 26.54 -15.91 13.15
C ARG A 11 25.54 -15.30 14.12
N PRO A 12 25.86 -14.20 14.82
CA PRO A 12 24.87 -13.51 15.63
C PRO A 12 23.76 -13.02 14.68
N ALA A 13 22.50 -13.35 15.02
CA ALA A 13 21.36 -12.71 14.39
C ALA A 13 21.44 -11.22 14.76
N PHE A 14 21.77 -10.38 13.79
CA PHE A 14 21.66 -8.92 13.95
C PHE A 14 20.18 -8.61 14.07
N ALA A 15 19.68 -8.46 15.28
CA ALA A 15 18.42 -7.81 15.52
C ALA A 15 18.61 -6.33 15.10
N LEU A 16 18.11 -5.96 13.92
CA LEU A 16 18.10 -4.56 13.48
C LEU A 16 17.28 -3.77 14.50
N GLU A 17 17.96 -2.89 15.24
CA GLU A 17 17.30 -2.07 16.25
C GLU A 17 16.33 -1.10 15.56
N PRO A 18 15.09 -0.91 16.07
CA PRO A 18 14.12 0.04 15.52
C PRO A 18 14.61 1.49 15.41
N ALA A 19 15.71 1.83 16.09
CA ALA A 19 16.36 3.13 16.04
C ALA A 19 16.92 3.50 14.64
N GLN A 20 17.05 2.54 13.72
CA GLN A 20 17.57 2.81 12.37
C GLN A 20 16.54 3.47 11.44
N ILE A 21 15.24 3.41 11.76
CA ILE A 21 14.17 4.09 10.98
C ILE A 21 14.04 5.58 11.40
N GLY A 22 14.84 6.06 12.34
CA GLY A 22 14.74 7.41 12.86
C GLY A 22 13.48 7.61 13.71
N ASN A 23 12.84 8.77 13.59
CA ASN A 23 11.66 9.11 14.37
C ASN A 23 10.39 8.59 13.67
N PHE A 24 10.04 7.31 13.91
CA PHE A 24 8.81 6.73 13.39
C PHE A 24 7.62 7.25 14.20
N GLU A 25 7.03 8.33 13.72
CA GLU A 25 5.89 8.99 14.34
C GLU A 25 4.58 8.52 13.74
N VAL A 26 3.54 8.46 14.57
CA VAL A 26 2.16 8.26 14.15
C VAL A 26 1.33 9.46 14.57
N THR A 27 0.42 9.88 13.71
CA THR A 27 -0.52 10.97 13.95
C THR A 27 -1.91 10.40 14.18
N GLU A 28 -2.57 10.81 15.26
CA GLU A 28 -3.99 10.51 15.44
C GLU A 28 -4.82 11.43 14.53
N VAL A 29 -5.40 10.87 13.47
CA VAL A 29 -6.19 11.61 12.46
C VAL A 29 -7.67 11.68 12.81
N ALA A 30 -8.13 10.76 13.61
CA ALA A 30 -9.46 10.72 14.23
C ALA A 30 -9.35 9.86 15.51
N PRO A 31 -10.26 9.97 16.50
CA PRO A 31 -10.17 9.20 17.73
C PRO A 31 -9.91 7.73 17.49
N GLY A 32 -8.73 7.23 17.94
CA GLY A 32 -8.29 5.85 17.80
C GLY A 32 -7.83 5.43 16.39
N ASN A 33 -7.71 6.35 15.43
CA ASN A 33 -7.08 6.10 14.10
C ASN A 33 -5.71 6.78 14.04
N TYR A 34 -4.66 5.99 13.92
CA TYR A 34 -3.27 6.46 13.95
C TYR A 34 -2.58 6.14 12.63
N VAL A 35 -2.00 7.14 11.97
CA VAL A 35 -1.35 7.05 10.66
C VAL A 35 0.12 7.42 10.78
N HIS A 36 0.99 6.60 10.22
CA HIS A 36 2.33 6.95 9.83
C HIS A 36 2.33 7.34 8.35
N TYR A 37 2.96 8.46 8.02
CA TYR A 37 3.06 8.95 6.66
C TYR A 37 4.45 8.62 6.10
N GLY A 38 4.48 7.76 5.11
CA GLY A 38 5.70 7.38 4.40
C GLY A 38 6.27 8.51 3.54
N SER A 39 7.49 8.33 3.08
CA SER A 39 8.16 9.28 2.18
C SER A 39 7.73 9.08 0.72
N PHE A 40 7.94 10.12 -0.14
CA PHE A 40 7.75 9.98 -1.60
C PHE A 40 8.94 9.36 -2.33
N GLN A 41 9.99 9.01 -1.59
CA GLN A 41 11.19 8.43 -2.16
C GLN A 41 10.96 6.96 -2.50
N GLU A 42 11.58 6.50 -3.59
CA GLU A 42 11.67 5.07 -3.86
C GLU A 42 12.38 4.35 -2.71
N ARG A 43 12.11 3.05 -2.59
CA ARG A 43 12.72 2.21 -1.56
C ARG A 43 14.24 2.23 -1.66
N SER A 44 14.89 2.48 -0.55
CA SER A 44 16.34 2.54 -0.42
C SER A 44 16.80 2.12 0.98
N PRO A 45 18.12 1.88 1.19
CA PRO A 45 18.67 1.61 2.51
C PRO A 45 18.44 2.74 3.52
N GLU A 46 18.31 4.00 3.05
CA GLU A 46 18.11 5.17 3.89
C GLU A 46 16.70 5.23 4.46
N ASN A 47 15.68 4.88 3.67
CA ASN A 47 14.28 4.87 4.11
C ASN A 47 13.76 3.47 4.48
N LEU A 48 14.53 2.42 4.25
CA LEU A 48 14.18 1.02 4.57
C LEU A 48 12.85 0.55 3.95
N GLY A 49 12.38 1.21 2.88
CA GLY A 49 11.08 0.96 2.27
C GLY A 49 9.91 1.61 3.02
N ASP A 50 10.16 2.66 3.78
CA ASP A 50 9.16 3.48 4.46
C ASP A 50 8.63 4.55 3.49
N ASN A 51 7.78 4.14 2.56
CA ASN A 51 7.26 4.98 1.48
C ASN A 51 5.73 4.90 1.28
N ALA A 52 5.03 4.08 2.05
CA ALA A 52 3.56 4.05 2.07
C ALA A 52 3.00 4.62 3.37
N ASN A 53 1.78 5.13 3.34
CA ASN A 53 1.03 5.46 4.53
C ASN A 53 0.46 4.19 5.13
N ILE A 54 0.82 3.92 6.38
CA ILE A 54 0.41 2.74 7.12
C ILE A 54 -0.09 3.14 8.51
N GLY A 55 -0.81 2.27 9.20
CA GLY A 55 -1.22 2.63 10.54
C GLY A 55 -2.12 1.62 11.22
N PHE A 56 -2.95 2.10 12.15
CA PHE A 56 -3.78 1.20 12.94
C PHE A 56 -5.02 1.88 13.53
N ILE A 57 -6.02 1.05 13.81
CA ILE A 57 -7.27 1.42 14.44
C ILE A 57 -7.36 0.71 15.79
N VAL A 58 -7.59 1.47 16.86
CA VAL A 58 -7.68 0.95 18.24
C VAL A 58 -9.14 0.80 18.64
N GLY A 59 -9.56 -0.43 18.94
CA GLY A 59 -10.81 -0.73 19.62
C GLY A 59 -10.59 -1.10 21.09
N GLU A 60 -11.66 -1.44 21.83
CA GLU A 60 -11.55 -1.78 23.26
C GLU A 60 -10.88 -3.14 23.49
N ARG A 61 -11.03 -4.09 22.55
CA ARG A 61 -10.52 -5.46 22.69
C ARG A 61 -9.46 -5.84 21.67
N CYS A 62 -9.35 -5.06 20.58
CA CYS A 62 -8.54 -5.43 19.43
C CYS A 62 -7.97 -4.22 18.73
N VAL A 63 -6.72 -4.31 18.28
CA VAL A 63 -6.14 -3.39 17.31
C VAL A 63 -6.17 -4.04 15.93
N LEU A 64 -6.60 -3.27 14.93
CA LEU A 64 -6.47 -3.60 13.52
C LEU A 64 -5.35 -2.75 12.91
N VAL A 65 -4.35 -3.39 12.31
CA VAL A 65 -3.29 -2.75 11.56
C VAL A 65 -3.72 -2.67 10.09
N VAL A 66 -3.54 -1.51 9.46
CA VAL A 66 -3.77 -1.28 8.03
C VAL A 66 -2.42 -1.10 7.37
N ASP A 67 -2.05 -2.10 6.59
CA ASP A 67 -0.74 -2.29 5.98
C ASP A 67 0.43 -2.37 6.98
N ALA A 68 1.53 -2.95 6.54
CA ALA A 68 2.65 -3.27 7.43
C ALA A 68 3.96 -2.57 7.04
N GLY A 69 3.97 -1.88 5.89
CA GLY A 69 5.16 -1.22 5.36
C GLY A 69 6.06 -2.12 4.51
N GLY A 70 7.08 -1.52 3.92
CA GLY A 70 7.91 -2.10 2.86
C GLY A 70 9.05 -3.00 3.34
N SER A 71 9.21 -3.21 4.65
CA SER A 71 10.24 -4.09 5.21
C SER A 71 9.95 -4.48 6.66
N LEU A 72 10.65 -5.53 7.15
CA LEU A 72 10.57 -5.92 8.55
C LEU A 72 10.92 -4.77 9.53
N PRO A 73 11.99 -3.97 9.31
CA PRO A 73 12.26 -2.80 10.13
C PRO A 73 11.08 -1.82 10.24
N VAL A 74 10.40 -1.53 9.13
CA VAL A 74 9.22 -0.64 9.11
C VAL A 74 8.07 -1.27 9.90
N GLY A 75 7.78 -2.55 9.68
CA GLY A 75 6.76 -3.28 10.44
C GLY A 75 7.03 -3.32 11.95
N LEU A 76 8.29 -3.51 12.36
CA LEU A 76 8.69 -3.45 13.78
C LEU A 76 8.51 -2.06 14.38
N ALA A 77 8.81 -1.00 13.60
CA ALA A 77 8.59 0.37 14.04
C ALA A 77 7.10 0.69 14.22
N LEU A 78 6.26 0.23 13.29
CA LEU A 78 4.80 0.36 13.39
C LEU A 78 4.27 -0.41 14.61
N LYS A 79 4.69 -1.66 14.82
CA LYS A 79 4.32 -2.46 15.99
C LYS A 79 4.72 -1.78 17.30
N LYS A 80 5.93 -1.21 17.36
CA LYS A 80 6.38 -0.40 18.51
C LYS A 80 5.51 0.85 18.70
N ALA A 81 5.07 1.50 17.61
CA ALA A 81 4.14 2.63 17.67
C ALA A 81 2.79 2.21 18.26
N VAL A 82 2.22 1.07 17.85
CA VAL A 82 1.00 0.51 18.45
C VAL A 82 1.19 0.35 19.96
N ARG A 83 2.30 -0.26 20.40
CA ARG A 83 2.58 -0.51 21.82
C ARG A 83 2.82 0.74 22.67
N ARG A 84 3.23 1.87 22.05
CA ARG A 84 3.28 3.17 22.72
C ARG A 84 1.89 3.76 22.97
N VAL A 85 0.92 3.47 22.11
CA VAL A 85 -0.45 3.99 22.17
C VAL A 85 -1.33 3.14 23.08
N THR A 86 -1.23 1.81 22.96
CA THR A 86 -2.15 0.90 23.66
C THR A 86 -1.54 -0.46 23.98
N PRO A 87 -1.89 -1.06 25.13
CA PRO A 87 -1.57 -2.46 25.45
C PRO A 87 -2.53 -3.48 24.79
N VAL A 88 -3.61 -3.03 24.14
CA VAL A 88 -4.62 -3.89 23.52
C VAL A 88 -3.98 -4.79 22.46
N PRO A 89 -4.31 -6.09 22.39
CA PRO A 89 -3.69 -7.03 21.44
C PRO A 89 -3.97 -6.66 19.98
N ILE A 90 -2.99 -6.92 19.10
CA ILE A 90 -3.16 -6.81 17.66
C ILE A 90 -3.81 -8.10 17.17
N CYS A 91 -5.08 -8.04 16.74
CA CYS A 91 -5.83 -9.21 16.30
C CYS A 91 -5.92 -9.31 14.77
N HIS A 92 -5.79 -8.20 14.07
CA HIS A 92 -5.95 -8.17 12.63
C HIS A 92 -4.85 -7.32 11.97
N VAL A 93 -4.34 -7.80 10.85
CA VAL A 93 -3.49 -7.05 9.93
C VAL A 93 -4.13 -7.15 8.56
N VAL A 94 -4.61 -6.04 8.01
CA VAL A 94 -5.14 -5.96 6.65
C VAL A 94 -3.99 -5.63 5.72
N LEU A 95 -3.75 -6.50 4.73
CA LEU A 95 -2.86 -6.28 3.60
C LEU A 95 -3.74 -5.77 2.46
N THR A 96 -3.73 -4.47 2.23
CA THR A 96 -4.72 -3.81 1.36
C THR A 96 -4.60 -4.24 -0.08
N HIS A 97 -3.39 -4.51 -0.57
CA HIS A 97 -3.10 -5.02 -1.90
C HIS A 97 -1.67 -5.58 -2.00
N VAL A 98 -1.31 -6.11 -3.16
CA VAL A 98 -0.10 -6.91 -3.37
C VAL A 98 1.17 -6.08 -3.63
N HIS A 99 1.24 -4.79 -3.31
CA HIS A 99 2.48 -4.02 -3.50
C HIS A 99 3.42 -4.11 -2.30
N PRO A 100 4.75 -4.16 -2.57
CA PRO A 100 5.76 -4.47 -1.56
C PRO A 100 5.81 -3.53 -0.37
N ASP A 101 5.54 -2.26 -0.58
CA ASP A 101 5.57 -1.21 0.44
C ASP A 101 4.39 -1.26 1.42
N HIS A 102 3.42 -2.12 1.15
CA HIS A 102 2.26 -2.34 2.02
C HIS A 102 2.36 -3.62 2.84
N PHE A 103 3.11 -4.66 2.39
CA PHE A 103 3.03 -5.96 3.03
C PHE A 103 4.33 -6.56 3.58
N PHE A 104 5.53 -6.17 3.13
CA PHE A 104 6.77 -6.82 3.56
C PHE A 104 7.08 -6.68 5.04
N GLY A 105 6.53 -5.68 5.72
CA GLY A 105 6.62 -5.55 7.17
C GLY A 105 5.72 -6.49 7.96
N ALA A 106 4.85 -7.27 7.31
CA ALA A 106 3.88 -8.15 7.96
C ALA A 106 4.54 -9.21 8.87
N ALA A 107 5.77 -9.63 8.57
CA ALA A 107 6.53 -10.56 9.41
C ALA A 107 6.76 -10.05 10.84
N ALA A 108 6.74 -8.74 11.07
CA ALA A 108 6.87 -8.13 12.40
C ALA A 108 5.72 -8.51 13.36
N PHE A 109 4.59 -8.95 12.84
CA PHE A 109 3.38 -9.22 13.61
C PHE A 109 3.12 -10.72 13.86
N LEU A 110 3.97 -11.62 13.36
CA LEU A 110 3.76 -13.07 13.44
C LEU A 110 3.66 -13.60 14.89
N ASP A 111 4.40 -13.03 15.83
CA ASP A 111 4.38 -13.40 17.24
C ASP A 111 3.08 -13.00 17.95
N GLU A 112 2.36 -11.99 17.45
CA GLU A 112 1.02 -11.59 17.92
C GLU A 112 -0.08 -12.56 17.45
N LYS A 113 0.21 -13.40 16.45
CA LYS A 113 -0.71 -14.35 15.83
C LYS A 113 -2.03 -13.74 15.36
N PRO A 114 -2.00 -12.58 14.67
CA PRO A 114 -3.20 -11.94 14.17
C PRO A 114 -3.81 -12.72 13.01
N GLN A 115 -5.06 -12.41 12.66
CA GLN A 115 -5.56 -12.76 11.34
C GLN A 115 -4.95 -11.80 10.30
N PHE A 116 -4.23 -12.35 9.33
CA PHE A 116 -3.81 -11.60 8.15
C PHE A 116 -4.93 -11.64 7.12
N ILE A 117 -5.46 -10.47 6.79
CA ILE A 117 -6.64 -10.30 5.95
C ILE A 117 -6.21 -9.69 4.63
N ALA A 118 -6.62 -10.30 3.51
CA ALA A 118 -6.37 -9.78 2.18
C ALA A 118 -7.55 -10.06 1.24
N HIS A 119 -7.54 -9.43 0.06
CA HIS A 119 -8.53 -9.69 -0.97
C HIS A 119 -8.42 -11.14 -1.49
N ARG A 120 -9.53 -11.72 -1.94
CA ARG A 120 -9.56 -13.11 -2.47
C ARG A 120 -8.57 -13.36 -3.61
N ASN A 121 -8.24 -12.33 -4.40
CA ASN A 121 -7.30 -12.42 -5.51
C ASN A 121 -5.83 -12.30 -5.08
N TYR A 122 -5.55 -11.82 -3.85
CA TYR A 122 -4.22 -11.56 -3.33
C TYR A 122 -3.26 -12.77 -3.49
N PRO A 123 -3.63 -14.02 -3.13
CA PRO A 123 -2.71 -15.16 -3.27
C PRO A 123 -2.28 -15.40 -4.71
N ARG A 124 -3.19 -15.22 -5.68
CA ARG A 124 -2.90 -15.37 -7.11
C ARG A 124 -1.96 -14.26 -7.60
N GLN A 125 -2.23 -13.01 -7.23
CA GLN A 125 -1.42 -11.86 -7.58
C GLN A 125 -0.01 -11.97 -6.98
N LEU A 126 0.07 -12.37 -5.71
CA LEU A 126 1.33 -12.58 -5.02
C LEU A 126 2.16 -13.71 -5.65
N ALA A 127 1.54 -14.84 -6.00
CA ALA A 127 2.25 -15.97 -6.60
C ALA A 127 2.99 -15.58 -7.90
N ALA A 128 2.41 -14.69 -8.71
CA ALA A 128 3.04 -14.18 -9.92
C ALA A 128 4.21 -13.22 -9.65
N ARG A 129 4.23 -12.53 -8.51
CA ARG A 129 5.13 -11.41 -8.19
C ARG A 129 6.14 -11.72 -7.08
N ALA A 130 5.93 -12.77 -6.29
CA ALA A 130 6.70 -13.07 -5.08
C ALA A 130 8.22 -13.08 -5.30
N ARG A 131 8.69 -13.85 -6.29
CA ARG A 131 10.13 -13.97 -6.57
C ARG A 131 10.76 -12.66 -7.06
N PRO A 132 10.20 -11.93 -8.04
CA PRO A 132 10.64 -10.60 -8.40
C PRO A 132 10.68 -9.64 -7.21
N TYR A 133 9.65 -9.60 -6.38
CA TYR A 133 9.57 -8.70 -5.23
C TYR A 133 10.64 -8.97 -4.17
N LEU A 134 10.89 -10.23 -3.83
CA LEU A 134 11.99 -10.59 -2.93
C LEU A 134 13.37 -10.24 -3.51
N ASN A 135 13.56 -10.38 -4.83
CA ASN A 135 14.81 -9.98 -5.48
C ASN A 135 15.01 -8.47 -5.45
N TYR A 136 13.95 -7.67 -5.72
CA TYR A 136 14.00 -6.21 -5.64
C TYR A 136 14.25 -5.75 -4.21
N LEU A 137 13.57 -6.35 -3.22
CA LEU A 137 13.78 -6.04 -1.81
C LEU A 137 15.26 -6.20 -1.42
N ARG A 138 15.87 -7.34 -1.75
CA ARG A 138 17.28 -7.61 -1.45
C ARG A 138 18.24 -6.68 -2.20
N ARG A 139 17.93 -6.39 -3.47
CA ARG A 139 18.75 -5.45 -4.27
C ARG A 139 18.72 -4.05 -3.68
N ASP A 140 17.54 -3.58 -3.26
CA ASP A 140 17.29 -2.20 -2.87
C ASP A 140 17.68 -1.94 -1.40
N LEU A 141 17.51 -2.92 -0.51
CA LEU A 141 17.79 -2.78 0.92
C LEU A 141 19.07 -3.48 1.39
N GLY A 142 19.66 -4.35 0.57
CA GLY A 142 20.85 -5.12 1.01
C GLY A 142 20.57 -5.94 2.28
N ASP A 143 21.41 -5.80 3.30
CA ASP A 143 21.30 -6.53 4.58
C ASP A 143 20.02 -6.12 5.37
N PHE A 144 19.46 -4.94 5.13
CA PHE A 144 18.21 -4.50 5.77
C PHE A 144 16.96 -5.25 5.26
N ALA A 145 17.09 -6.02 4.18
CA ALA A 145 16.05 -6.93 3.73
C ALA A 145 15.90 -8.18 4.61
N GLU A 146 16.89 -8.48 5.48
CA GLU A 146 16.89 -9.68 6.31
C GLU A 146 15.65 -9.73 7.22
N GLY A 147 14.99 -10.89 7.24
CA GLY A 147 13.76 -11.11 8.00
C GLY A 147 12.49 -10.55 7.37
N SER A 148 12.60 -9.69 6.34
CA SER A 148 11.44 -9.30 5.54
C SER A 148 11.03 -10.46 4.64
N ASP A 149 9.82 -10.97 4.83
CA ASP A 149 9.33 -12.13 4.08
C ASP A 149 7.84 -11.96 3.75
N ILE A 150 7.37 -12.83 2.89
CA ILE A 150 5.98 -12.87 2.45
C ILE A 150 5.16 -13.66 3.48
N VAL A 151 4.27 -12.95 4.16
CA VAL A 151 3.28 -13.55 5.06
C VAL A 151 2.01 -13.85 4.24
N GLN A 152 1.57 -15.11 4.30
CA GLN A 152 0.33 -15.50 3.63
C GLN A 152 -0.89 -15.03 4.42
N PRO A 153 -1.94 -14.52 3.75
CA PRO A 153 -3.19 -14.19 4.42
C PRO A 153 -3.86 -15.44 4.99
N THR A 154 -4.46 -15.29 6.15
CA THR A 154 -5.22 -16.36 6.84
C THR A 154 -6.73 -16.20 6.66
N LEU A 155 -7.18 -15.03 6.21
CA LEU A 155 -8.57 -14.73 5.91
C LEU A 155 -8.66 -13.95 4.60
N LEU A 156 -9.47 -14.44 3.66
CA LEU A 156 -9.68 -13.80 2.37
C LEU A 156 -11.04 -13.12 2.31
N VAL A 157 -11.05 -11.87 1.82
CA VAL A 157 -12.26 -11.08 1.65
C VAL A 157 -12.77 -11.22 0.22
N ASP A 158 -14.02 -11.66 0.10
CA ASP A 158 -14.80 -11.66 -1.14
C ASP A 158 -15.93 -10.64 -1.02
N GLY A 159 -15.70 -9.43 -1.49
CA GLY A 159 -16.64 -8.32 -1.38
C GLY A 159 -16.50 -7.56 -0.05
N ARG A 160 -17.15 -7.97 1.04
CA ARG A 160 -17.21 -7.22 2.30
C ARG A 160 -17.00 -8.12 3.51
N LEU A 161 -16.29 -7.58 4.51
CA LEU A 161 -16.08 -8.21 5.81
C LEU A 161 -16.26 -7.15 6.91
N GLU A 162 -17.17 -7.39 7.86
CA GLU A 162 -17.32 -6.57 9.07
C GLU A 162 -16.51 -7.19 10.21
N LEU A 163 -15.76 -6.34 10.90
CA LEU A 163 -14.96 -6.70 12.08
C LEU A 163 -15.42 -5.87 13.28
N ASP A 164 -15.54 -6.51 14.45
CA ASP A 164 -15.77 -5.82 15.73
C ASP A 164 -14.49 -5.81 16.57
N LEU A 165 -13.90 -4.64 16.73
CA LEU A 165 -12.70 -4.43 17.53
C LEU A 165 -12.98 -4.24 19.03
N GLY A 166 -14.20 -4.56 19.46
CA GLY A 166 -14.71 -4.30 20.83
C GLY A 166 -15.47 -2.97 20.87
N GLY A 167 -16.77 -3.03 20.58
CA GLY A 167 -17.62 -1.84 20.51
C GLY A 167 -17.28 -0.89 19.34
N ARG A 168 -16.40 -1.29 18.43
CA ARG A 168 -15.97 -0.51 17.26
C ARG A 168 -16.03 -1.37 16.00
N SER A 169 -17.01 -1.10 15.15
CA SER A 169 -17.22 -1.80 13.89
C SER A 169 -16.37 -1.19 12.78
N VAL A 170 -15.66 -2.05 12.06
CA VAL A 170 -14.82 -1.69 10.92
C VAL A 170 -15.23 -2.54 9.72
N LEU A 171 -15.46 -1.90 8.57
CA LEU A 171 -15.73 -2.57 7.30
C LEU A 171 -14.47 -2.68 6.47
N VAL A 172 -14.09 -3.89 6.10
CA VAL A 172 -13.09 -4.17 5.05
C VAL A 172 -13.83 -4.46 3.76
N GLN A 173 -13.53 -3.72 2.69
CA GLN A 173 -14.24 -3.85 1.42
C GLN A 173 -13.26 -4.07 0.27
N GLY A 174 -13.54 -5.12 -0.54
CA GLY A 174 -12.87 -5.37 -1.80
C GLY A 174 -13.46 -4.56 -2.95
N TRP A 175 -12.62 -4.19 -3.90
CA TRP A 175 -12.97 -3.39 -5.07
C TRP A 175 -12.74 -4.18 -6.37
N PRO A 176 -13.46 -3.80 -7.47
CA PRO A 176 -13.10 -4.26 -8.82
C PRO A 176 -11.68 -3.80 -9.19
N PRO A 177 -11.06 -4.44 -10.22
CA PRO A 177 -9.73 -4.06 -10.68
C PRO A 177 -9.60 -2.57 -10.95
N ALA A 178 -8.66 -1.90 -10.25
CA ALA A 178 -8.41 -0.46 -10.30
C ALA A 178 -6.91 -0.18 -10.23
N HIS A 179 -6.38 0.12 -9.02
CA HIS A 179 -4.95 0.21 -8.81
C HIS A 179 -4.28 -1.16 -9.03
N THR A 180 -4.81 -2.19 -8.37
CA THR A 180 -4.48 -3.60 -8.61
C THR A 180 -5.76 -4.42 -8.85
N ASP A 181 -5.61 -5.75 -8.95
CA ASP A 181 -6.74 -6.70 -9.05
C ASP A 181 -7.18 -7.22 -7.66
N ASP A 182 -6.62 -6.67 -6.60
CA ASP A 182 -6.83 -7.13 -5.24
C ASP A 182 -6.93 -6.01 -4.19
N ASP A 183 -7.43 -4.84 -4.59
CA ASP A 183 -7.56 -3.66 -3.74
C ASP A 183 -8.61 -3.83 -2.63
N LEU A 184 -8.21 -3.54 -1.38
CA LEU A 184 -9.07 -3.43 -0.21
C LEU A 184 -9.04 -2.01 0.35
N THR A 185 -10.17 -1.59 0.88
CA THR A 185 -10.27 -0.41 1.76
C THR A 185 -10.75 -0.81 3.15
N VAL A 186 -10.47 0.05 4.13
CA VAL A 186 -10.92 -0.13 5.51
C VAL A 186 -11.71 1.11 5.96
N PHE A 187 -12.94 0.92 6.42
CA PHE A 187 -13.80 2.01 6.88
C PHE A 187 -14.15 1.84 8.36
N ASP A 188 -13.67 2.73 9.19
CA ASP A 188 -14.03 2.81 10.59
C ASP A 188 -15.36 3.55 10.75
N ARG A 189 -16.38 2.82 11.18
CA ARG A 189 -17.74 3.37 11.31
C ARG A 189 -17.89 4.37 12.46
N ALA A 190 -17.08 4.23 13.50
CA ALA A 190 -17.19 5.06 14.70
C ALA A 190 -16.79 6.52 14.43
N THR A 191 -15.76 6.73 13.63
CA THR A 191 -15.22 8.05 13.29
C THR A 191 -15.44 8.43 11.83
N ARG A 192 -16.08 7.54 11.04
CA ARG A 192 -16.24 7.67 9.58
C ARG A 192 -14.89 7.94 8.89
N THR A 193 -13.82 7.27 9.37
CA THR A 193 -12.47 7.35 8.78
C THR A 193 -12.31 6.30 7.70
N PHE A 194 -11.95 6.76 6.48
CA PHE A 194 -11.82 5.93 5.30
C PHE A 194 -10.35 5.75 4.93
N TRP A 195 -9.84 4.54 5.14
CA TRP A 195 -8.51 4.11 4.70
C TRP A 195 -8.62 3.57 3.27
N LEU A 196 -8.06 4.30 2.33
CA LEU A 196 -8.20 4.03 0.89
C LEU A 196 -7.03 3.24 0.32
N ALA A 197 -5.91 3.17 1.03
CA ALA A 197 -4.66 2.66 0.47
C ALA A 197 -4.39 3.31 -0.91
N ASP A 198 -3.93 2.54 -1.88
CA ASP A 198 -3.54 3.03 -3.21
C ASP A 198 -4.71 3.28 -4.18
N LEU A 199 -5.94 3.22 -3.67
CA LEU A 199 -7.06 3.84 -4.39
C LEU A 199 -7.05 5.37 -4.30
N LEU A 200 -6.20 5.96 -3.44
CA LEU A 200 -5.94 7.39 -3.38
C LEU A 200 -4.44 7.69 -3.21
N PHE A 201 -3.91 8.45 -4.14
CA PHE A 201 -2.59 9.10 -4.08
C PHE A 201 -2.77 10.61 -3.92
N VAL A 202 -1.99 11.21 -3.05
CA VAL A 202 -1.99 12.66 -2.82
C VAL A 202 -0.60 13.21 -3.10
N ASP A 203 -0.52 14.17 -4.01
CA ASP A 203 0.72 14.80 -4.49
C ASP A 203 1.76 13.84 -5.12
N HIS A 204 1.67 12.55 -4.87
CA HIS A 204 2.44 11.48 -5.52
C HIS A 204 1.72 11.00 -6.79
N THR A 205 2.46 10.75 -7.88
CA THR A 205 1.88 10.22 -9.13
C THR A 205 1.14 8.91 -8.85
N PRO A 206 -0.17 8.85 -9.15
CA PRO A 206 -0.91 7.61 -9.01
C PRO A 206 -0.34 6.50 -9.90
N VAL A 207 -0.46 5.24 -9.46
CA VAL A 207 0.02 4.07 -10.21
C VAL A 207 -1.16 3.23 -10.69
N ILE A 208 -1.11 2.79 -11.94
CA ILE A 208 -2.09 1.87 -12.54
C ILE A 208 -1.39 0.54 -12.79
N ASP A 209 -1.75 -0.49 -12.04
CA ASP A 209 -1.23 -1.86 -12.23
C ASP A 209 -2.32 -2.83 -12.75
N ALA A 210 -3.59 -2.44 -12.67
CA ALA A 210 -4.71 -3.18 -13.27
C ALA A 210 -5.32 -2.44 -14.47
N THR A 211 -6.32 -1.59 -14.29
CA THR A 211 -7.03 -0.93 -15.40
C THR A 211 -7.33 0.54 -15.12
N ILE A 212 -7.18 1.39 -16.14
CA ILE A 212 -7.49 2.83 -16.01
C ILE A 212 -8.99 3.07 -15.99
N THR A 213 -9.76 2.32 -16.80
CA THR A 213 -11.23 2.45 -16.87
C THR A 213 -11.88 1.97 -15.56
N GLY A 214 -11.40 0.86 -15.00
CA GLY A 214 -11.83 0.37 -13.70
C GLY A 214 -11.48 1.33 -12.58
N PHE A 215 -10.28 1.92 -12.59
CA PHE A 215 -9.87 2.87 -11.56
C PHE A 215 -10.76 4.12 -11.58
N LEU A 216 -11.07 4.68 -12.75
CA LEU A 216 -12.00 5.80 -12.87
C LEU A 216 -13.40 5.45 -12.37
N ALA A 217 -13.89 4.24 -12.66
CA ALA A 217 -15.18 3.76 -12.16
C ALA A 217 -15.18 3.65 -10.62
N VAL A 218 -14.10 3.09 -10.05
CA VAL A 218 -13.93 2.99 -8.59
C VAL A 218 -13.88 4.37 -7.95
N ILE A 219 -13.20 5.35 -8.53
CA ILE A 219 -13.19 6.74 -8.03
C ILE A 219 -14.61 7.29 -7.94
N GLU A 220 -15.47 7.06 -8.95
CA GLU A 220 -16.85 7.54 -8.93
C GLU A 220 -17.69 6.84 -7.84
N ASP A 221 -17.42 5.57 -7.56
CA ASP A 221 -18.09 4.85 -6.46
C ASP A 221 -17.58 5.32 -5.09
N LEU A 222 -16.28 5.54 -4.93
CA LEU A 222 -15.66 6.09 -3.72
C LEU A 222 -16.26 7.46 -3.36
N ARG A 223 -16.49 8.33 -4.35
CA ARG A 223 -17.06 9.67 -4.17
C ARG A 223 -18.46 9.68 -3.53
N ARG A 224 -19.19 8.56 -3.64
CA ARG A 224 -20.55 8.40 -3.05
C ARG A 224 -20.53 7.99 -1.59
N ILE A 225 -19.36 7.55 -1.09
CA ILE A 225 -19.21 7.15 0.31
C ILE A 225 -18.99 8.41 1.15
N GLU A 226 -19.84 8.61 2.14
CA GLU A 226 -19.69 9.71 3.08
C GLU A 226 -18.64 9.36 4.13
N ALA A 227 -17.57 10.16 4.22
CA ALA A 227 -16.50 10.05 5.20
C ALA A 227 -16.15 11.42 5.79
N ASP A 228 -15.75 11.45 7.07
CA ASP A 228 -15.35 12.68 7.75
C ASP A 228 -13.83 12.82 7.74
N HIS A 229 -13.13 11.69 7.70
CA HIS A 229 -11.68 11.59 7.62
C HIS A 229 -11.29 10.56 6.55
N TYR A 230 -10.10 10.71 5.97
CA TYR A 230 -9.54 9.73 5.02
C TYR A 230 -8.04 9.56 5.21
N VAL A 231 -7.54 8.41 4.77
CA VAL A 231 -6.11 8.09 4.70
C VAL A 231 -5.82 7.56 3.30
N ALA A 232 -4.95 8.26 2.57
CA ALA A 232 -4.43 7.84 1.27
C ALA A 232 -3.34 6.77 1.44
N GLY A 233 -3.04 5.99 0.40
CA GLY A 233 -1.89 5.09 0.40
C GLY A 233 -0.56 5.83 0.37
N HIS A 234 -0.50 6.97 -0.35
CA HIS A 234 0.67 7.84 -0.42
C HIS A 234 0.28 9.30 -0.27
N GLY A 235 1.12 10.05 0.45
CA GLY A 235 0.95 11.47 0.65
C GLY A 235 -0.18 11.84 1.62
N ARG A 236 -0.42 13.13 1.77
CA ARG A 236 -1.46 13.68 2.64
C ARG A 236 -1.94 15.02 2.15
N SER A 237 -3.21 15.33 2.37
CA SER A 237 -3.80 16.63 2.04
C SER A 237 -4.74 17.12 3.15
N ARG A 238 -5.01 18.42 3.11
CA ARG A 238 -6.07 19.06 3.89
C ARG A 238 -7.34 19.28 3.07
N THR A 239 -7.32 18.91 1.77
CA THR A 239 -8.49 18.98 0.92
C THR A 239 -9.58 18.05 1.47
N PRO A 240 -10.83 18.53 1.64
CA PRO A 240 -11.89 17.71 2.18
C PRO A 240 -12.21 16.49 1.30
N TRP A 241 -12.79 15.48 1.91
CA TRP A 241 -13.44 14.39 1.22
C TRP A 241 -14.80 14.85 0.63
N PRO A 242 -15.23 14.47 -0.59
CA PRO A 242 -14.48 13.62 -1.53
C PRO A 242 -13.59 14.41 -2.54
N GLN A 243 -13.45 15.75 -2.39
CA GLN A 243 -12.74 16.61 -3.33
C GLN A 243 -11.25 16.25 -3.49
N VAL A 244 -10.66 15.58 -2.51
CA VAL A 244 -9.27 15.09 -2.58
C VAL A 244 -9.05 14.10 -3.73
N LEU A 245 -10.10 13.46 -4.25
CA LEU A 245 -10.07 12.57 -5.40
C LEU A 245 -9.99 13.32 -6.75
N ASP A 246 -10.32 14.62 -6.80
CA ASP A 246 -10.44 15.37 -8.05
C ASP A 246 -9.11 15.48 -8.85
N PRO A 247 -7.94 15.72 -8.21
CA PRO A 247 -6.67 15.74 -8.94
C PRO A 247 -6.34 14.40 -9.59
N GLN A 248 -6.49 13.28 -8.86
CA GLN A 248 -6.23 11.94 -9.37
C GLN A 248 -7.20 11.57 -10.49
N ARG A 249 -8.49 11.87 -10.33
CA ARG A 249 -9.50 11.68 -11.37
C ARG A 249 -9.14 12.46 -12.66
N ARG A 250 -8.73 13.72 -12.54
CA ARG A 250 -8.27 14.53 -13.66
C ARG A 250 -7.08 13.87 -14.35
N TYR A 251 -6.05 13.47 -13.60
CA TYR A 251 -4.86 12.80 -14.13
C TYR A 251 -5.23 11.58 -14.98
N PHE A 252 -6.07 10.68 -14.45
CA PHE A 252 -6.50 9.51 -15.20
C PHE A 252 -7.38 9.84 -16.40
N THR A 253 -8.24 10.86 -16.30
CA THR A 253 -9.05 11.31 -17.43
C THR A 253 -8.18 11.82 -18.57
N VAL A 254 -7.15 12.61 -18.28
CA VAL A 254 -6.19 13.11 -19.27
C VAL A 254 -5.47 11.93 -19.95
N ILE A 255 -4.94 10.97 -19.18
CA ILE A 255 -4.28 9.80 -19.76
C ILE A 255 -5.25 8.99 -20.63
N LEU A 256 -6.47 8.74 -20.16
CA LEU A 256 -7.49 7.98 -20.89
C LEU A 256 -7.80 8.62 -22.24
N ASP A 257 -8.13 9.92 -22.24
CA ASP A 257 -8.57 10.64 -23.43
C ASP A 257 -7.44 10.81 -24.46
N GLU A 258 -6.24 11.16 -23.99
CA GLU A 258 -5.07 11.35 -24.86
C GLU A 258 -4.55 10.01 -25.39
N THR A 259 -4.60 8.90 -24.59
CA THR A 259 -4.24 7.56 -25.07
C THR A 259 -5.21 7.09 -26.16
N ARG A 260 -6.52 7.26 -25.98
CA ARG A 260 -7.52 6.97 -27.01
C ARG A 260 -7.27 7.80 -28.28
N ALA A 261 -6.89 9.07 -28.14
CA ALA A 261 -6.54 9.90 -29.28
C ALA A 261 -5.27 9.39 -29.99
N ALA A 262 -4.24 8.98 -29.25
CA ALA A 262 -3.02 8.41 -29.80
C ALA A 262 -3.32 7.12 -30.61
N ILE A 263 -4.13 6.21 -30.08
CA ILE A 263 -4.55 4.98 -30.75
C ILE A 263 -5.33 5.29 -32.03
N ARG A 264 -6.33 6.18 -32.00
CA ARG A 264 -7.06 6.62 -33.18
C ARG A 264 -6.15 7.20 -34.26
N ASN A 265 -5.10 7.91 -33.87
CA ASN A 265 -4.08 8.47 -34.74
C ASN A 265 -2.99 7.47 -35.15
N ARG A 266 -3.15 6.17 -34.81
CA ARG A 266 -2.22 5.07 -35.13
C ARG A 266 -0.79 5.30 -34.59
N LYS A 267 -0.65 6.01 -33.48
CA LYS A 267 0.62 6.14 -32.78
C LYS A 267 0.96 4.82 -32.10
N THR A 268 2.23 4.47 -32.11
CA THR A 268 2.72 3.31 -31.35
C THR A 268 2.69 3.58 -29.85
N ILE A 269 2.72 2.53 -29.04
CA ILE A 269 2.81 2.63 -27.59
C ILE A 269 4.01 3.48 -27.15
N GLN A 270 5.16 3.36 -27.85
CA GLN A 270 6.34 4.17 -27.57
C GLN A 270 6.06 5.67 -27.81
N GLN A 271 5.44 6.02 -28.92
CA GLN A 271 5.05 7.40 -29.21
C GLN A 271 4.04 7.93 -28.18
N ALA A 272 3.07 7.10 -27.80
CA ALA A 272 2.11 7.47 -26.76
C ALA A 272 2.79 7.76 -25.42
N THR A 273 3.76 6.93 -24.97
CA THR A 273 4.50 7.17 -23.72
C THR A 273 5.37 8.44 -23.73
N GLU A 274 5.65 9.00 -24.90
CA GLU A 274 6.43 10.23 -25.05
C GLU A 274 5.56 11.49 -25.16
N GLU A 275 4.25 11.37 -25.38
CA GLU A 275 3.38 12.50 -25.68
C GLU A 275 2.18 12.63 -24.74
N VAL A 276 1.60 11.50 -24.29
CA VAL A 276 0.35 11.47 -23.51
C VAL A 276 0.57 12.01 -22.10
N GLY A 277 -0.34 12.86 -21.63
CA GLY A 277 -0.43 13.29 -20.23
C GLY A 277 0.71 14.18 -19.73
N LEU A 278 1.60 14.69 -20.59
CA LEU A 278 2.75 15.51 -20.19
C LEU A 278 2.33 16.81 -19.50
N SER A 279 1.14 17.31 -19.78
CA SER A 279 0.58 18.50 -19.12
C SER A 279 0.43 18.34 -17.60
N GLU A 280 0.33 17.11 -17.12
CA GLU A 280 0.19 16.79 -15.70
C GLU A 280 1.54 16.76 -14.94
N GLY A 281 2.68 16.73 -15.62
CA GLY A 281 4.00 16.50 -15.02
C GLY A 281 4.36 17.41 -13.87
N LYS A 282 3.94 18.66 -13.89
CA LYS A 282 4.21 19.63 -12.81
C LYS A 282 3.29 19.52 -11.59
N ASN A 283 2.24 18.69 -11.69
CA ASN A 283 1.22 18.55 -10.66
C ASN A 283 1.53 17.40 -9.68
N TRP A 284 2.52 16.55 -10.01
CA TRP A 284 2.76 15.29 -9.32
C TRP A 284 4.23 15.06 -9.00
N ALA A 285 4.52 14.67 -7.77
CA ALA A 285 5.83 14.14 -7.39
C ALA A 285 6.06 12.76 -8.03
N ALA A 286 7.32 12.40 -8.28
CA ALA A 286 7.72 11.14 -8.91
C ALA A 286 7.11 10.89 -10.31
N PHE A 287 6.72 11.94 -11.04
CA PHE A 287 6.07 11.82 -12.34
C PHE A 287 6.91 11.02 -13.34
N ASP A 288 8.19 11.32 -13.48
CA ASP A 288 9.07 10.65 -14.43
C ASP A 288 9.28 9.15 -14.12
N ALA A 289 9.14 8.76 -12.85
CA ALA A 289 9.29 7.38 -12.42
C ALA A 289 8.09 6.50 -12.80
N PHE A 290 6.86 7.04 -12.75
CA PHE A 290 5.64 6.24 -12.85
C PHE A 290 4.80 6.54 -14.10
N HIS A 291 4.85 7.76 -14.63
CA HIS A 291 3.93 8.21 -15.68
C HIS A 291 3.97 7.35 -16.95
N ARG A 292 5.18 7.06 -17.47
CA ARG A 292 5.33 6.24 -18.69
C ARG A 292 4.75 4.84 -18.54
N ARG A 293 4.88 4.24 -17.34
CA ARG A 293 4.27 2.95 -17.02
C ARG A 293 2.75 3.05 -17.07
N ASN A 294 2.17 4.11 -16.50
CA ASN A 294 0.72 4.34 -16.52
C ASN A 294 0.18 4.48 -17.96
N VAL A 295 0.86 5.24 -18.81
CA VAL A 295 0.50 5.36 -20.23
C VAL A 295 0.62 4.01 -20.95
N THR A 296 1.65 3.21 -20.64
CA THR A 296 1.82 1.86 -21.19
C THR A 296 0.66 0.96 -20.79
N THR A 297 0.28 0.93 -19.51
CA THR A 297 -0.85 0.15 -19.01
C THR A 297 -2.16 0.59 -19.66
N ALA A 298 -2.42 1.90 -19.72
CA ALA A 298 -3.61 2.45 -20.38
C ALA A 298 -3.66 2.11 -21.86
N TYR A 299 -2.54 2.24 -22.59
CA TYR A 299 -2.48 1.89 -24.00
C TYR A 299 -2.80 0.42 -24.25
N THR A 300 -2.19 -0.48 -23.46
CA THR A 300 -2.41 -1.94 -23.58
C THR A 300 -3.85 -2.33 -23.30
N GLU A 301 -4.52 -1.64 -22.37
CA GLU A 301 -5.96 -1.84 -22.10
C GLU A 301 -6.82 -1.35 -23.26
N LEU A 302 -6.55 -0.13 -23.75
CA LEU A 302 -7.45 0.59 -24.67
C LEU A 302 -7.26 0.22 -26.14
N GLU A 303 -6.14 -0.39 -26.52
CA GLU A 303 -5.91 -0.80 -27.94
C GLU A 303 -6.89 -1.86 -28.46
N TRP A 304 -7.64 -2.50 -27.56
CA TRP A 304 -8.65 -3.51 -27.88
C TRP A 304 -10.10 -3.00 -27.85
N GLU A 305 -10.32 -1.71 -27.55
CA GLU A 305 -11.63 -1.07 -27.69
C GLU A 305 -11.99 -0.85 -29.17
#